data_9ad669fa1b167e9d38b90d91a2b91a03
#
_entry.id   9ad669fa1b167e9d38b90d91a2b91a03
#
_cell.length_a   1.000
_cell.length_b   1.000
_cell.length_c   1.000
_cell.angle_alpha   90.00
_cell.angle_beta   90.00
_cell.angle_gamma   90.00
#
_symmetry.space_group_name_H-M   'P 1'
#
loop_
_entity.id
_entity.type
_entity.pdbx_description
1 polymer ?
#
loop_
_entity_poly.entity_id
_entity_poly.type
_entity_poly.pdbx_seq_one_letter_code
_entity_poly.pdbx_strand_id
1 'polypeptide(L)'
;KYAEVAKDNELIRSLKDGFESFFTTDRHFLPGMDHVDRNMFGSLPLTLYLITKDERYREMGIPYADTQWEVPENASASAKSWAAKGYSWQTRLWIDDMYMIPVIQTHAYKVTGELKYVERAAKEMAMYLDELQRTNGLFYHAPDVPYFWGRGNGWVAAGMAEVLRYLPESSPYHLPIVRGFQTMMASLKNYQTEEGMWRQLIDKPDCWVETSGSAMFTYAFIMGVKYGWLAVKE
;
A
#
# COMPACT_ATOMS: atom_id res chain seq x y z
N LYS A 1 -3.39 8.52 11.91
CA LYS A 1 -4.36 7.48 12.35
C LYS A 1 -4.41 7.36 13.88
N TYR A 2 -3.27 7.08 14.58
CA TYR A 2 -3.30 6.96 16.05
C TYR A 2 -3.86 8.22 16.73
N ALA A 3 -3.32 9.41 16.40
CA ALA A 3 -3.76 10.68 16.96
C ALA A 3 -5.26 10.96 16.73
N GLU A 4 -5.82 10.58 15.59
CA GLU A 4 -7.26 10.69 15.29
C GLU A 4 -8.09 9.76 16.18
N VAL A 5 -7.69 8.48 16.28
CA VAL A 5 -8.41 7.48 17.09
C VAL A 5 -8.34 7.81 18.57
N ALA A 6 -7.16 8.25 19.04
CA ALA A 6 -6.95 8.68 20.42
C ALA A 6 -7.52 10.08 20.74
N LYS A 7 -7.99 10.81 19.72
CA LYS A 7 -8.41 12.23 19.82
C LYS A 7 -7.32 13.12 20.43
N ASP A 8 -6.07 12.82 20.13
CA ASP A 8 -4.89 13.52 20.61
C ASP A 8 -4.63 14.78 19.75
N ASN A 9 -5.24 15.87 20.14
CA ASN A 9 -5.16 17.15 19.44
C ASN A 9 -3.76 17.78 19.53
N GLU A 10 -2.97 17.47 20.54
CA GLU A 10 -1.61 17.97 20.69
C GLU A 10 -0.70 17.28 19.69
N LEU A 11 -0.79 15.94 19.57
CA LEU A 11 -0.06 15.19 18.57
C LEU A 11 -0.45 15.59 17.14
N ILE A 12 -1.75 15.80 16.87
CA ILE A 12 -2.22 16.30 15.56
C ILE A 12 -1.60 17.65 15.23
N ARG A 13 -1.56 18.57 16.21
CA ARG A 13 -0.92 19.89 16.04
C ARG A 13 0.57 19.75 15.77
N SER A 14 1.28 18.96 16.56
CA SER A 14 2.71 18.72 16.38
C SER A 14 3.05 18.14 15.01
N LEU A 15 2.26 17.17 14.52
CA LEU A 15 2.43 16.60 13.18
C LEU A 15 2.19 17.66 12.09
N LYS A 16 1.17 18.49 12.25
CA LYS A 16 0.87 19.58 11.34
C LYS A 16 2.02 20.60 11.32
N ASP A 17 2.45 21.08 12.49
CA ASP A 17 3.49 22.11 12.63
C ASP A 17 4.81 21.60 12.03
N GLY A 18 5.16 20.33 12.26
CA GLY A 18 6.33 19.71 11.64
C GLY A 18 6.25 19.61 10.11
N PHE A 19 5.06 19.64 9.54
CA PHE A 19 4.87 19.57 8.08
C PHE A 19 4.84 20.96 7.41
N GLU A 20 4.54 22.03 8.16
CA GLU A 20 4.37 23.40 7.60
C GLU A 20 5.64 23.92 6.93
N SER A 21 6.83 23.51 7.39
CA SER A 21 8.10 23.92 6.77
C SER A 21 8.23 23.50 5.30
N PHE A 22 7.54 22.43 4.87
CA PHE A 22 7.51 22.01 3.46
C PHE A 22 6.80 23.00 2.52
N PHE A 23 5.99 23.90 3.06
CA PHE A 23 5.42 24.99 2.27
C PHE A 23 6.35 26.20 2.13
N THR A 24 7.40 26.27 2.93
CA THR A 24 8.30 27.42 3.04
C THR A 24 9.79 27.03 2.93
N THR A 25 10.46 26.89 4.07
CA THR A 25 11.92 26.71 4.15
C THR A 25 12.41 25.38 3.61
N ASP A 26 11.64 24.31 3.81
CA ASP A 26 12.02 22.93 3.50
C ASP A 26 11.43 22.43 2.18
N ARG A 27 10.84 23.34 1.39
CA ARG A 27 10.26 23.01 0.08
C ARG A 27 11.25 22.30 -0.85
N HIS A 28 12.52 22.60 -0.74
CA HIS A 28 13.59 21.98 -1.54
C HIS A 28 13.87 20.51 -1.16
N PHE A 29 13.36 20.01 -0.02
CA PHE A 29 13.43 18.61 0.36
C PHE A 29 12.24 17.79 -0.12
N LEU A 30 11.23 18.39 -0.77
CA LEU A 30 10.14 17.64 -1.32
C LEU A 30 10.67 16.60 -2.32
N PRO A 31 10.29 15.31 -2.17
CA PRO A 31 10.76 14.29 -3.09
C PRO A 31 10.20 14.50 -4.50
N GLY A 32 10.98 14.12 -5.49
CA GLY A 32 10.49 14.07 -6.88
C GLY A 32 9.36 13.07 -7.05
N MET A 33 8.57 13.24 -8.10
CA MET A 33 7.40 12.41 -8.40
C MET A 33 7.71 11.35 -9.48
N ASP A 34 8.97 11.01 -9.64
CA ASP A 34 9.52 10.18 -10.70
C ASP A 34 9.79 8.73 -10.27
N HIS A 35 9.45 8.39 -9.04
CA HIS A 35 9.71 7.06 -8.48
C HIS A 35 8.63 6.64 -7.50
N VAL A 36 8.20 5.38 -7.59
CA VAL A 36 7.11 4.81 -6.81
C VAL A 36 7.28 5.02 -5.30
N ASP A 37 8.48 4.84 -4.75
CA ASP A 37 8.72 5.01 -3.31
C ASP A 37 8.66 6.48 -2.88
N ARG A 38 9.10 7.40 -3.74
CA ARG A 38 9.02 8.85 -3.50
C ARG A 38 7.58 9.35 -3.53
N ASN A 39 6.76 8.79 -4.42
CA ASN A 39 5.36 9.18 -4.56
C ASN A 39 4.55 8.89 -3.29
N MET A 40 4.98 7.94 -2.45
CA MET A 40 4.34 7.68 -1.15
C MET A 40 4.35 8.88 -0.20
N PHE A 41 5.26 9.85 -0.39
CA PHE A 41 5.24 11.11 0.35
C PHE A 41 3.88 11.80 0.26
N GLY A 42 3.22 11.77 -0.90
CA GLY A 42 1.91 12.38 -1.11
C GLY A 42 0.81 11.88 -0.17
N SER A 43 0.96 10.68 0.40
CA SER A 43 0.00 10.15 1.36
C SER A 43 -0.02 10.93 2.69
N LEU A 44 1.08 11.60 3.05
CA LEU A 44 1.20 12.41 4.26
C LEU A 44 0.34 13.68 4.17
N PRO A 45 0.53 14.58 3.18
CA PRO A 45 -0.32 15.74 3.04
C PRO A 45 -1.79 15.37 2.80
N LEU A 46 -2.11 14.32 2.02
CA LEU A 46 -3.49 13.88 1.85
C LEU A 46 -4.12 13.45 3.18
N THR A 47 -3.36 12.81 4.08
CA THR A 47 -3.83 12.49 5.43
C THR A 47 -4.08 13.76 6.26
N LEU A 48 -3.18 14.75 6.19
CA LEU A 48 -3.34 16.03 6.87
C LEU A 48 -4.57 16.80 6.35
N TYR A 49 -4.82 16.77 5.05
CA TYR A 49 -6.05 17.33 4.48
C TYR A 49 -7.32 16.69 5.08
N LEU A 50 -7.35 15.36 5.20
CA LEU A 50 -8.51 14.67 5.78
C LEU A 50 -8.81 15.11 7.20
N ILE A 51 -7.77 15.48 7.97
CA ILE A 51 -7.88 15.92 9.36
C ILE A 51 -8.21 17.42 9.44
N THR A 52 -7.52 18.25 8.67
CA THR A 52 -7.52 19.71 8.83
C THR A 52 -8.47 20.44 7.89
N LYS A 53 -8.77 19.84 6.73
CA LYS A 53 -9.49 20.44 5.60
C LYS A 53 -8.78 21.66 4.98
N ASP A 54 -7.48 21.81 5.22
CA ASP A 54 -6.65 22.84 4.59
C ASP A 54 -6.26 22.40 3.17
N GLU A 55 -6.76 23.12 2.15
CA GLU A 55 -6.59 22.79 0.73
C GLU A 55 -5.12 22.74 0.29
N ARG A 56 -4.21 23.45 0.95
CA ARG A 56 -2.77 23.41 0.63
C ARG A 56 -2.22 21.98 0.68
N TYR A 57 -2.69 21.15 1.63
CA TYR A 57 -2.27 19.76 1.75
C TYR A 57 -2.79 18.90 0.59
N ARG A 58 -4.03 19.15 0.15
CA ARG A 58 -4.61 18.45 -1.01
C ARG A 58 -3.85 18.80 -2.27
N GLU A 59 -3.62 20.11 -2.54
CA GLU A 59 -2.87 20.61 -3.68
C GLU A 59 -1.43 20.05 -3.73
N MET A 60 -0.81 19.84 -2.57
CA MET A 60 0.51 19.22 -2.50
C MET A 60 0.46 17.70 -2.74
N GLY A 61 -0.55 16.99 -2.25
CA GLY A 61 -0.57 15.53 -2.24
C GLY A 61 -1.12 14.88 -3.51
N ILE A 62 -2.15 15.45 -4.15
CA ILE A 62 -2.79 14.87 -5.34
C ILE A 62 -1.81 14.67 -6.51
N PRO A 63 -0.91 15.61 -6.83
CA PRO A 63 0.07 15.41 -7.91
C PRO A 63 0.91 14.15 -7.77
N TYR A 64 1.25 13.72 -6.55
CA TYR A 64 1.99 12.46 -6.32
C TYR A 64 1.18 11.21 -6.72
N ALA A 65 -0.14 11.25 -6.60
CA ALA A 65 -0.99 10.16 -7.06
C ALA A 65 -1.20 10.21 -8.60
N ASP A 66 -1.41 11.39 -9.17
CA ASP A 66 -1.67 11.54 -10.60
C ASP A 66 -0.45 11.19 -11.44
N THR A 67 0.74 11.64 -11.04
CA THR A 67 2.00 11.36 -11.75
C THR A 67 2.34 9.89 -11.90
N GLN A 68 1.79 9.00 -11.07
CA GLN A 68 1.93 7.55 -11.27
C GLN A 68 1.28 7.06 -12.58
N TRP A 69 0.35 7.82 -13.18
CA TRP A 69 -0.32 7.53 -14.47
C TRP A 69 0.00 8.54 -15.57
N GLU A 70 0.81 9.55 -15.29
CA GLU A 70 1.27 10.55 -16.24
C GLU A 70 2.66 10.18 -16.76
N VAL A 71 2.69 9.51 -17.91
CA VAL A 71 3.93 8.92 -18.46
C VAL A 71 4.88 10.03 -18.95
N PRO A 72 6.08 10.17 -18.39
CA PRO A 72 7.07 11.12 -18.89
C PRO A 72 7.50 10.81 -20.33
N GLU A 73 7.82 11.84 -21.12
CA GLU A 73 8.28 11.67 -22.50
C GLU A 73 9.51 10.76 -22.60
N ASN A 74 10.43 10.90 -21.66
CA ASN A 74 11.68 10.15 -21.55
C ASN A 74 11.52 8.82 -20.80
N ALA A 75 10.29 8.37 -20.51
CA ALA A 75 10.06 7.09 -19.83
C ALA A 75 10.63 5.92 -20.65
N SER A 76 11.11 4.89 -19.94
CA SER A 76 11.66 3.68 -20.53
C SER A 76 10.62 2.92 -21.37
N ALA A 77 11.06 2.06 -22.27
CA ALA A 77 10.16 1.21 -23.06
C ALA A 77 9.29 0.32 -22.18
N SER A 78 9.83 -0.20 -21.07
CA SER A 78 9.07 -0.99 -20.09
C SER A 78 7.97 -0.15 -19.43
N ALA A 79 8.30 1.06 -18.95
CA ALA A 79 7.34 1.98 -18.34
C ALA A 79 6.19 2.35 -19.31
N LYS A 80 6.52 2.65 -20.55
CA LYS A 80 5.52 2.93 -21.63
C LYS A 80 4.65 1.70 -21.91
N SER A 81 5.22 0.48 -21.84
CA SER A 81 4.48 -0.77 -22.02
C SER A 81 3.47 -0.98 -20.90
N TRP A 82 3.84 -0.72 -19.63
CA TRP A 82 2.90 -0.82 -18.51
C TRP A 82 1.75 0.20 -18.65
N ALA A 83 2.08 1.44 -18.93
CA ALA A 83 1.10 2.48 -19.13
C ALA A 83 0.12 2.18 -20.28
N ALA A 84 0.60 1.63 -21.40
CA ALA A 84 -0.24 1.22 -22.54
C ALA A 84 -1.26 0.14 -22.16
N LYS A 85 -0.97 -0.67 -21.14
CA LYS A 85 -1.90 -1.66 -20.56
C LYS A 85 -2.83 -1.04 -19.50
N GLY A 86 -2.66 0.25 -19.19
CA GLY A 86 -3.44 1.01 -18.19
C GLY A 86 -2.99 0.77 -16.75
N TYR A 87 -1.75 0.37 -16.54
CA TYR A 87 -1.07 0.29 -15.24
C TYR A 87 -0.25 1.55 -14.98
N SER A 88 0.29 1.68 -13.77
CA SER A 88 1.26 2.72 -13.49
C SER A 88 2.50 2.56 -14.36
N TRP A 89 3.04 3.66 -14.91
CA TRP A 89 4.32 3.62 -15.61
C TRP A 89 5.49 3.31 -14.65
N GLN A 90 5.27 3.44 -13.34
CA GLN A 90 6.25 3.17 -12.29
C GLN A 90 6.26 1.69 -11.83
N THR A 91 5.44 0.84 -12.42
CA THR A 91 5.37 -0.60 -12.13
C THR A 91 6.71 -1.29 -12.37
N ARG A 92 7.23 -1.99 -11.33
CA ARG A 92 8.51 -2.72 -11.36
C ARG A 92 8.33 -4.24 -11.28
N LEU A 93 7.14 -4.70 -10.90
CA LEU A 93 6.86 -6.08 -10.46
C LEU A 93 7.67 -6.50 -9.23
N TRP A 94 7.89 -5.59 -8.32
CA TRP A 94 8.37 -5.86 -6.96
C TRP A 94 7.18 -5.81 -5.99
N ILE A 95 7.12 -6.74 -5.03
CA ILE A 95 5.98 -6.80 -4.10
C ILE A 95 5.81 -5.54 -3.26
N ASP A 96 6.84 -4.72 -3.10
CA ASP A 96 6.76 -3.41 -2.46
C ASP A 96 5.76 -2.48 -3.18
N ASP A 97 5.69 -2.57 -4.50
CA ASP A 97 4.77 -1.79 -5.33
C ASP A 97 3.30 -2.05 -4.97
N MET A 98 2.98 -3.24 -4.42
CA MET A 98 1.62 -3.58 -3.96
C MET A 98 1.17 -2.74 -2.75
N TYR A 99 2.05 -1.98 -2.14
CA TYR A 99 1.73 -0.95 -1.15
C TYR A 99 1.96 0.46 -1.73
N MET A 100 3.12 0.68 -2.35
CA MET A 100 3.57 2.01 -2.75
C MET A 100 2.70 2.64 -3.85
N ILE A 101 2.16 1.83 -4.77
CA ILE A 101 1.25 2.33 -5.80
C ILE A 101 -0.19 2.44 -5.27
N PRO A 102 -0.82 1.36 -4.74
CA PRO A 102 -2.23 1.41 -4.39
C PRO A 102 -2.58 2.31 -3.22
N VAL A 103 -1.69 2.45 -2.22
CA VAL A 103 -2.04 3.18 -1.00
C VAL A 103 -2.17 4.67 -1.24
N ILE A 104 -1.29 5.31 -2.03
CA ILE A 104 -1.46 6.72 -2.34
C ILE A 104 -2.70 6.95 -3.21
N GLN A 105 -3.04 6.02 -4.12
CA GLN A 105 -4.26 6.08 -4.91
C GLN A 105 -5.51 6.00 -3.99
N THR A 106 -5.51 5.12 -2.98
CA THR A 106 -6.62 5.07 -2.01
C THR A 106 -6.70 6.35 -1.17
N HIS A 107 -5.59 7.01 -0.85
CA HIS A 107 -5.61 8.31 -0.18
C HIS A 107 -6.19 9.40 -1.10
N ALA A 108 -5.82 9.42 -2.36
CA ALA A 108 -6.41 10.35 -3.34
C ALA A 108 -7.93 10.12 -3.49
N TYR A 109 -8.37 8.86 -3.54
CA TYR A 109 -9.80 8.52 -3.53
C TYR A 109 -10.53 9.09 -2.30
N LYS A 110 -9.97 8.89 -1.10
CA LYS A 110 -10.56 9.41 0.15
C LYS A 110 -10.72 10.92 0.16
N VAL A 111 -9.83 11.63 -0.50
CA VAL A 111 -9.80 13.09 -0.56
C VAL A 111 -10.73 13.63 -1.63
N THR A 112 -10.81 12.98 -2.79
CA THR A 112 -11.53 13.48 -3.97
C THR A 112 -12.89 12.83 -4.19
N GLY A 113 -13.07 11.58 -3.74
CA GLY A 113 -14.23 10.76 -4.09
C GLY A 113 -14.21 10.20 -5.52
N GLU A 114 -13.15 10.45 -6.31
CA GLU A 114 -13.07 10.02 -7.70
C GLU A 114 -12.70 8.53 -7.79
N LEU A 115 -13.62 7.71 -8.28
CA LEU A 115 -13.45 6.24 -8.40
C LEU A 115 -12.21 5.84 -9.20
N LYS A 116 -11.75 6.66 -10.14
CA LYS A 116 -10.56 6.38 -10.94
C LYS A 116 -9.35 5.96 -10.09
N TYR A 117 -9.18 6.56 -8.91
CA TYR A 117 -8.04 6.29 -8.04
C TYR A 117 -8.11 4.88 -7.43
N VAL A 118 -9.23 4.52 -6.83
CA VAL A 118 -9.36 3.19 -6.21
C VAL A 118 -9.42 2.07 -7.25
N GLU A 119 -9.98 2.32 -8.44
CA GLU A 119 -9.99 1.37 -9.55
C GLU A 119 -8.58 1.16 -10.14
N ARG A 120 -7.76 2.22 -10.27
CA ARG A 120 -6.35 2.11 -10.63
C ARG A 120 -5.58 1.24 -9.62
N ALA A 121 -5.75 1.53 -8.32
CA ALA A 121 -5.16 0.74 -7.24
C ALA A 121 -5.55 -0.74 -7.32
N ALA A 122 -6.83 -1.03 -7.52
CA ALA A 122 -7.36 -2.39 -7.57
C ALA A 122 -6.89 -3.15 -8.82
N LYS A 123 -6.86 -2.49 -9.97
CA LYS A 123 -6.36 -3.08 -11.22
C LYS A 123 -4.88 -3.47 -11.08
N GLU A 124 -4.07 -2.58 -10.54
CA GLU A 124 -2.65 -2.82 -10.27
C GLU A 124 -2.48 -4.00 -9.31
N MET A 125 -3.20 -3.98 -8.19
CA MET A 125 -3.18 -5.05 -7.18
C MET A 125 -3.54 -6.41 -7.77
N ALA A 126 -4.59 -6.50 -8.58
CA ALA A 126 -5.03 -7.74 -9.20
C ALA A 126 -3.97 -8.33 -10.15
N MET A 127 -3.29 -7.49 -10.92
CA MET A 127 -2.19 -7.93 -11.79
C MET A 127 -1.02 -8.50 -10.98
N TYR A 128 -0.64 -7.85 -9.88
CA TYR A 128 0.42 -8.37 -9.00
C TYR A 128 0.04 -9.70 -8.32
N LEU A 129 -1.25 -9.90 -7.99
CA LEU A 129 -1.74 -11.18 -7.50
C LEU A 129 -1.48 -12.28 -8.52
N ASP A 130 -1.85 -12.05 -9.79
CA ASP A 130 -1.67 -13.03 -10.86
C ASP A 130 -0.19 -13.34 -11.14
N GLU A 131 0.68 -12.34 -11.08
CA GLU A 131 2.09 -12.47 -11.41
C GLU A 131 2.94 -13.07 -10.27
N LEU A 132 2.68 -12.68 -9.02
CA LEU A 132 3.60 -12.93 -7.90
C LEU A 132 3.07 -13.86 -6.82
N GLN A 133 1.74 -14.01 -6.64
CA GLN A 133 1.21 -14.93 -5.64
C GLN A 133 1.47 -16.38 -6.04
N ARG A 134 1.98 -17.18 -5.11
CA ARG A 134 2.30 -18.59 -5.34
C ARG A 134 1.23 -19.50 -4.75
N THR A 135 1.28 -20.77 -5.13
CA THR A 135 0.32 -21.80 -4.69
C THR A 135 0.25 -21.98 -3.18
N ASN A 136 1.32 -21.63 -2.46
CA ASN A 136 1.35 -21.59 -1.00
C ASN A 136 0.73 -20.30 -0.40
N GLY A 137 0.20 -19.40 -1.23
CA GLY A 137 -0.44 -18.15 -0.80
C GLY A 137 0.50 -16.97 -0.55
N LEU A 138 1.80 -17.21 -0.47
CA LEU A 138 2.80 -16.16 -0.29
C LEU A 138 3.26 -15.58 -1.64
N PHE A 139 3.96 -14.46 -1.58
CA PHE A 139 4.43 -13.74 -2.75
C PHE A 139 5.95 -13.80 -2.88
N TYR A 140 6.43 -14.10 -4.08
CA TYR A 140 7.84 -13.88 -4.43
C TYR A 140 8.14 -12.38 -4.43
N HIS A 141 9.38 -12.01 -4.11
CA HIS A 141 9.79 -10.60 -4.12
C HIS A 141 9.65 -9.97 -5.52
N ALA A 142 10.03 -10.72 -6.55
CA ALA A 142 9.88 -10.36 -7.96
C ALA A 142 9.78 -11.67 -8.77
N PRO A 143 9.43 -11.65 -10.08
CA PRO A 143 9.32 -12.85 -10.91
C PRO A 143 10.59 -13.70 -10.93
N ASP A 144 11.75 -13.06 -10.89
CA ASP A 144 13.08 -13.67 -10.92
C ASP A 144 13.76 -13.76 -9.54
N VAL A 145 13.05 -13.38 -8.46
CA VAL A 145 13.55 -13.43 -7.08
C VAL A 145 12.64 -14.31 -6.21
N PRO A 146 12.84 -15.66 -6.24
CA PRO A 146 11.93 -16.63 -5.66
C PRO A 146 12.09 -16.78 -4.13
N TYR A 147 12.04 -15.68 -3.39
CA TYR A 147 12.11 -15.64 -1.94
C TYR A 147 10.86 -15.03 -1.33
N PHE A 148 10.33 -15.65 -0.27
CA PHE A 148 9.20 -15.15 0.50
C PHE A 148 9.66 -14.21 1.61
N TRP A 149 10.09 -13.02 1.21
CA TRP A 149 10.60 -12.00 2.12
C TRP A 149 9.50 -11.44 3.02
N GLY A 150 9.70 -11.51 4.35
CA GLY A 150 8.71 -11.18 5.37
C GLY A 150 8.19 -9.74 5.28
N ARG A 151 9.06 -8.73 5.28
CA ARG A 151 8.64 -7.33 5.15
C ARG A 151 7.96 -7.06 3.81
N GLY A 152 8.46 -7.63 2.71
CA GLY A 152 7.82 -7.46 1.40
C GLY A 152 6.41 -8.04 1.38
N ASN A 153 6.22 -9.26 1.88
CA ASN A 153 4.89 -9.84 2.05
C ASN A 153 4.02 -9.02 3.03
N GLY A 154 4.62 -8.35 4.02
CA GLY A 154 3.93 -7.40 4.89
C GLY A 154 3.35 -6.21 4.12
N TRP A 155 4.11 -5.64 3.17
CA TRP A 155 3.62 -4.60 2.27
C TRP A 155 2.41 -5.07 1.47
N VAL A 156 2.44 -6.30 0.92
CA VAL A 156 1.32 -6.90 0.20
C VAL A 156 0.08 -7.00 1.08
N ALA A 157 0.21 -7.59 2.27
CA ALA A 157 -0.91 -7.77 3.20
C ALA A 157 -1.56 -6.44 3.60
N ALA A 158 -0.73 -5.45 3.97
CA ALA A 158 -1.20 -4.12 4.33
C ALA A 158 -1.81 -3.37 3.14
N GLY A 159 -1.20 -3.48 1.95
CA GLY A 159 -1.69 -2.86 0.72
C GLY A 159 -3.06 -3.40 0.30
N MET A 160 -3.24 -4.74 0.30
CA MET A 160 -4.55 -5.35 0.02
C MET A 160 -5.61 -4.88 1.02
N ALA A 161 -5.26 -4.84 2.32
CA ALA A 161 -6.19 -4.37 3.34
C ALA A 161 -6.59 -2.89 3.13
N GLU A 162 -5.65 -2.01 2.75
CA GLU A 162 -5.97 -0.61 2.47
C GLU A 162 -6.85 -0.44 1.22
N VAL A 163 -6.60 -1.20 0.14
CA VAL A 163 -7.42 -1.15 -1.07
C VAL A 163 -8.84 -1.65 -0.80
N LEU A 164 -8.99 -2.82 -0.19
CA LEU A 164 -10.30 -3.45 0.07
C LEU A 164 -11.22 -2.59 0.94
N ARG A 165 -10.67 -1.76 1.80
CA ARG A 165 -11.48 -0.83 2.65
C ARG A 165 -12.29 0.18 1.86
N TYR A 166 -11.88 0.49 0.65
CA TYR A 166 -12.45 1.58 -0.15
C TYR A 166 -12.92 1.13 -1.52
N LEU A 167 -12.53 -0.08 -1.95
CA LEU A 167 -12.94 -0.63 -3.23
C LEU A 167 -14.41 -1.08 -3.17
N PRO A 168 -15.29 -0.58 -4.05
CA PRO A 168 -16.66 -1.07 -4.12
C PRO A 168 -16.73 -2.57 -4.37
N GLU A 169 -17.65 -3.27 -3.74
CA GLU A 169 -17.88 -4.72 -3.98
C GLU A 169 -18.28 -5.02 -5.43
N SER A 170 -18.85 -4.04 -6.13
CA SER A 170 -19.20 -4.14 -7.55
C SER A 170 -17.99 -4.06 -8.49
N SER A 171 -16.82 -3.69 -8.01
CA SER A 171 -15.59 -3.67 -8.81
C SER A 171 -15.22 -5.09 -9.25
N PRO A 172 -14.83 -5.30 -10.53
CA PRO A 172 -14.40 -6.62 -11.00
C PRO A 172 -13.15 -7.15 -10.28
N TYR A 173 -12.40 -6.27 -9.64
CA TYR A 173 -11.18 -6.60 -8.90
C TYR A 173 -11.43 -6.96 -7.43
N HIS A 174 -12.62 -6.65 -6.87
CA HIS A 174 -12.89 -6.83 -5.45
C HIS A 174 -12.75 -8.30 -5.03
N LEU A 175 -13.50 -9.20 -5.68
CA LEU A 175 -13.48 -10.61 -5.34
C LEU A 175 -12.10 -11.29 -5.55
N PRO A 176 -11.38 -11.05 -6.65
CA PRO A 176 -10.00 -11.52 -6.82
C PRO A 176 -9.08 -11.08 -5.66
N ILE A 177 -9.12 -9.81 -5.26
CA ILE A 177 -8.27 -9.30 -4.17
C ILE A 177 -8.68 -9.92 -2.82
N VAL A 178 -9.97 -10.06 -2.53
CA VAL A 178 -10.43 -10.75 -1.30
C VAL A 178 -9.92 -12.18 -1.25
N ARG A 179 -10.01 -12.94 -2.35
CA ARG A 179 -9.51 -14.32 -2.42
C ARG A 179 -8.00 -14.40 -2.24
N GLY A 180 -7.25 -13.53 -2.90
CA GLY A 180 -5.79 -13.45 -2.74
C GLY A 180 -5.40 -13.13 -1.30
N PHE A 181 -6.10 -12.18 -0.68
CA PHE A 181 -5.93 -11.82 0.72
C PHE A 181 -6.21 -13.02 1.65
N GLN A 182 -7.35 -13.69 1.49
CA GLN A 182 -7.73 -14.85 2.31
C GLN A 182 -6.70 -15.98 2.19
N THR A 183 -6.25 -16.27 0.98
CA THR A 183 -5.24 -17.29 0.70
C THR A 183 -3.92 -16.95 1.39
N MET A 184 -3.49 -15.70 1.33
CA MET A 184 -2.28 -15.21 2.00
C MET A 184 -2.41 -15.31 3.53
N MET A 185 -3.53 -14.86 4.11
CA MET A 185 -3.74 -14.90 5.57
C MET A 185 -3.76 -16.34 6.10
N ALA A 186 -4.40 -17.26 5.38
CA ALA A 186 -4.39 -18.69 5.74
C ALA A 186 -2.97 -19.26 5.72
N SER A 187 -2.16 -18.89 4.74
CA SER A 187 -0.75 -19.29 4.67
C SER A 187 0.06 -18.71 5.84
N LEU A 188 -0.04 -17.42 6.08
CA LEU A 188 0.70 -16.74 7.16
C LEU A 188 0.43 -17.36 8.52
N LYS A 189 -0.79 -17.81 8.80
CA LYS A 189 -1.14 -18.51 10.03
C LYS A 189 -0.29 -19.76 10.25
N ASN A 190 0.03 -20.50 9.18
CA ASN A 190 0.84 -21.71 9.26
C ASN A 190 2.34 -21.45 9.47
N TYR A 191 2.80 -20.23 9.17
CA TYR A 191 4.21 -19.82 9.30
C TYR A 191 4.47 -18.93 10.54
N GLN A 192 3.45 -18.68 11.35
CA GLN A 192 3.61 -17.92 12.59
C GLN A 192 4.46 -18.74 13.59
N THR A 193 5.42 -18.10 14.24
CA THR A 193 6.23 -18.73 15.29
C THR A 193 5.44 -18.85 16.60
N GLU A 194 5.95 -19.64 17.54
CA GLU A 194 5.33 -19.79 18.87
C GLU A 194 5.24 -18.45 19.63
N GLU A 195 6.16 -17.52 19.36
CA GLU A 195 6.14 -16.17 19.93
C GLU A 195 5.14 -15.22 19.22
N GLY A 196 4.41 -15.72 18.21
CA GLY A 196 3.41 -14.93 17.48
C GLY A 196 4.00 -14.02 16.38
N MET A 197 5.26 -14.20 16.04
CA MET A 197 5.98 -13.41 15.05
C MET A 197 6.15 -14.15 13.71
N TRP A 198 6.62 -13.44 12.66
CA TRP A 198 7.02 -14.03 11.40
C TRP A 198 8.49 -13.73 11.09
N ARG A 199 9.09 -14.61 10.28
CA ARG A 199 10.52 -14.56 9.96
C ARG A 199 10.82 -13.64 8.78
N GLN A 200 12.08 -13.20 8.69
CA GLN A 200 12.60 -12.39 7.57
C GLN A 200 12.45 -13.12 6.21
N LEU A 201 12.67 -14.43 6.16
CA LEU A 201 12.22 -15.31 5.10
C LEU A 201 11.17 -16.24 5.70
N ILE A 202 9.92 -16.08 5.29
CA ILE A 202 8.75 -16.64 5.96
C ILE A 202 8.81 -18.18 6.03
N ASP A 203 9.28 -18.82 4.98
CA ASP A 203 9.37 -20.28 4.81
C ASP A 203 10.67 -20.90 5.34
N LYS A 204 11.58 -20.12 5.94
CA LYS A 204 12.87 -20.59 6.44
C LYS A 204 12.90 -20.63 7.97
N PRO A 205 12.85 -21.83 8.59
CA PRO A 205 12.73 -21.97 10.04
C PRO A 205 13.96 -21.49 10.82
N ASP A 206 15.12 -21.41 10.18
CA ASP A 206 16.40 -20.94 10.72
C ASP A 206 16.59 -19.42 10.58
N CYS A 207 15.68 -18.73 9.89
CA CYS A 207 15.73 -17.29 9.73
C CYS A 207 15.20 -16.57 10.98
N TRP A 208 15.77 -15.42 11.32
CA TRP A 208 15.34 -14.60 12.46
C TRP A 208 13.93 -14.01 12.26
N VAL A 209 13.24 -13.70 13.38
CA VAL A 209 11.95 -13.01 13.35
C VAL A 209 12.12 -11.55 12.95
N GLU A 210 11.14 -11.03 12.22
CA GLU A 210 11.18 -9.70 11.63
C GLU A 210 9.98 -8.87 12.13
N THR A 211 10.26 -7.74 12.77
CA THR A 211 9.26 -6.95 13.49
C THR A 211 8.32 -6.21 12.56
N SER A 212 8.83 -5.60 11.48
CA SER A 212 8.01 -4.74 10.62
C SER A 212 6.99 -5.53 9.81
N GLY A 213 7.39 -6.67 9.24
CA GLY A 213 6.47 -7.58 8.56
C GLY A 213 5.43 -8.15 9.52
N SER A 214 5.85 -8.57 10.73
CA SER A 214 4.94 -9.06 11.75
C SER A 214 3.88 -8.03 12.15
N ALA A 215 4.26 -6.77 12.29
CA ALA A 215 3.31 -5.67 12.57
C ALA A 215 2.32 -5.46 11.42
N MET A 216 2.78 -5.53 10.17
CA MET A 216 1.93 -5.40 8.98
C MET A 216 0.97 -6.58 8.82
N PHE A 217 1.43 -7.81 9.08
CA PHE A 217 0.55 -8.99 9.10
C PHE A 217 -0.52 -8.88 10.17
N THR A 218 -0.13 -8.51 11.40
CA THR A 218 -1.07 -8.29 12.51
C THR A 218 -2.13 -7.24 12.12
N TYR A 219 -1.70 -6.12 11.53
CA TYR A 219 -2.61 -5.11 11.01
C TYR A 219 -3.59 -5.71 9.98
N ALA A 220 -3.09 -6.49 9.02
CA ALA A 220 -3.92 -7.10 7.98
C ALA A 220 -4.94 -8.08 8.56
N PHE A 221 -4.55 -8.94 9.52
CA PHE A 221 -5.46 -9.82 10.24
C PHE A 221 -6.58 -9.04 10.96
N ILE A 222 -6.23 -7.99 11.70
CA ILE A 222 -7.21 -7.12 12.39
C ILE A 222 -8.19 -6.52 11.38
N MET A 223 -7.69 -6.01 10.25
CA MET A 223 -8.55 -5.42 9.22
C MET A 223 -9.43 -6.47 8.55
N GLY A 224 -8.88 -7.67 8.26
CA GLY A 224 -9.62 -8.79 7.70
C GLY A 224 -10.81 -9.20 8.55
N VAL A 225 -10.63 -9.34 9.86
CA VAL A 225 -11.71 -9.64 10.81
C VAL A 225 -12.69 -8.47 10.91
N LYS A 226 -12.18 -7.24 11.05
CA LYS A 226 -13.01 -6.04 11.22
C LYS A 226 -13.97 -5.79 10.06
N TYR A 227 -13.54 -6.08 8.83
CA TYR A 227 -14.33 -5.87 7.61
C TYR A 227 -15.01 -7.15 7.10
N GLY A 228 -14.92 -8.27 7.82
CA GLY A 228 -15.60 -9.51 7.48
C GLY A 228 -14.96 -10.29 6.31
N TRP A 229 -13.73 -9.94 5.89
CA TRP A 229 -13.00 -10.72 4.89
C TRP A 229 -12.41 -12.00 5.47
N LEU A 230 -12.20 -12.04 6.78
CA LEU A 230 -11.77 -13.21 7.53
C LEU A 230 -12.82 -13.57 8.59
N ALA A 231 -12.98 -14.88 8.87
CA ALA A 231 -13.82 -15.34 9.97
C ALA A 231 -13.20 -15.00 11.33
N VAL A 232 -14.06 -14.74 12.34
CA VAL A 232 -13.61 -14.44 13.73
C VAL A 232 -13.00 -15.65 14.42
N LYS A 233 -13.26 -16.85 13.87
CA LYS A 233 -12.75 -18.09 14.49
C LYS A 233 -11.37 -18.42 13.96
N GLU A 234 -10.51 -18.57 14.91
CA GLU A 234 -9.25 -19.28 14.79
C GLU A 234 -8.03 -18.40 14.87
#